data_7355148b4b1ff7aab32bdecdb912634a
#
_entry.id   7355148b4b1ff7aab32bdecdb912634a
#
_cell.length_a   1.000
_cell.length_b   1.000
_cell.length_c   1.000
_cell.angle_alpha   90.00
_cell.angle_beta   90.00
_cell.angle_gamma   90.00
#
_symmetry.space_group_name_H-M   'P 1'
#
loop_
_entity.id
_entity.type
_entity.pdbx_description
1 polymer ?
#
loop_
_entity_poly.entity_id
_entity_poly.type
_entity_poly.pdbx_seq_one_letter_code
_entity_poly.pdbx_strand_id
1 'polypeptide(L)'
;MRSNADFVVRLVAVAPGGTRAYDEAEWRDALVIVAHGQIELEGLSGSRRSLERGAVLWLAGLPLRALHNRGQESALIVAFLRAPMSFGPSPSLR
;
A
#
# COMPACT_ATOMS: atom_id res chain seq x y z
N MET A 1 -11.77 -6.77 22.82
CA MET A 1 -11.50 -6.41 22.35
C MET A 1 -11.79 -6.07 21.25
N ARG A 2 -12.20 -5.67 20.80
CA ARG A 2 -12.50 -5.29 19.83
C ARG A 2 -11.80 -4.54 19.04
N SER A 3 -11.40 -3.99 18.88
CA SER A 3 -10.66 -3.20 18.27
C SER A 3 -9.98 -3.57 17.07
N ASN A 4 -9.83 -4.69 16.81
CA ASN A 4 -9.24 -5.19 15.62
C ASN A 4 -9.94 -4.76 14.40
N ALA A 5 -11.11 -4.23 14.52
CA ALA A 5 -11.85 -3.78 13.37
C ALA A 5 -11.28 -2.52 12.77
N ASP A 6 -10.23 -1.99 13.32
CA ASP A 6 -9.70 -0.73 12.85
C ASP A 6 -8.85 -0.86 11.62
N PHE A 7 -8.61 -2.05 11.11
CA PHE A 7 -7.75 -2.22 9.95
C PHE A 7 -8.46 -2.99 8.85
N VAL A 8 -8.14 -2.62 7.63
CA VAL A 8 -8.59 -3.31 6.45
C VAL A 8 -7.34 -3.86 5.75
N VAL A 9 -7.40 -5.11 5.36
CA VAL A 9 -6.31 -5.74 4.63
C VAL A 9 -6.67 -5.78 3.17
N ARG A 10 -5.78 -5.30 2.32
CA ARG A 10 -6.01 -5.30 0.89
C ARG A 10 -4.86 -6.01 0.21
N LEU A 11 -5.18 -6.81 -0.80
CA LEU A 11 -4.17 -7.47 -1.61
C LEU A 11 -4.12 -6.77 -2.95
N VAL A 12 -2.92 -6.42 -3.38
CA VAL A 12 -2.72 -5.74 -4.65
C VAL A 12 -1.69 -6.51 -5.45
N ALA A 13 -2.06 -6.91 -6.65
CA ALA A 13 -1.16 -7.62 -7.54
C ALA A 13 -0.74 -6.69 -8.66
N VAL A 14 0.55 -6.74 -9.00
CA VAL A 14 1.08 -6.01 -10.14
C VAL A 14 1.73 -7.02 -11.06
N ALA A 15 1.23 -7.11 -12.30
CA ALA A 15 1.74 -8.07 -13.26
C ALA A 15 3.18 -7.75 -13.64
N PRO A 16 3.92 -8.75 -14.13
CA PRO A 16 5.29 -8.49 -14.58
C PRO A 16 5.29 -7.41 -15.67
N GLY A 17 6.16 -6.44 -15.53
CA GLY A 17 6.22 -5.32 -16.45
C GLY A 17 5.13 -4.31 -16.25
N GLY A 18 4.24 -4.52 -15.29
CA GLY A 18 3.12 -3.64 -15.08
C GLY A 18 3.47 -2.42 -14.24
N THR A 19 2.60 -1.44 -14.33
CA THR A 19 2.72 -0.21 -13.57
C THR A 19 1.37 0.12 -12.98
N ARG A 20 1.37 0.58 -11.74
CA ARG A 20 0.16 1.00 -11.09
C ARG A 20 0.37 2.41 -10.55
N ALA A 21 -0.46 3.33 -10.98
CA ALA A 21 -0.36 4.71 -10.50
C ALA A 21 -0.64 4.72 -8.99
N TYR A 22 0.11 5.53 -8.29
CA TYR A 22 -0.10 5.66 -6.85
C TYR A 22 -1.21 6.66 -6.59
N ASP A 23 -2.19 6.25 -5.82
CA ASP A 23 -3.30 7.11 -5.44
C ASP A 23 -3.25 7.26 -3.93
N GLU A 24 -2.92 8.44 -3.47
CA GLU A 24 -2.73 8.66 -2.05
C GLU A 24 -4.01 8.37 -1.27
N ALA A 25 -5.17 8.67 -1.85
CA ALA A 25 -6.42 8.41 -1.16
C ALA A 25 -6.62 6.92 -0.94
N GLU A 26 -6.14 6.11 -1.89
CA GLU A 26 -6.26 4.66 -1.78
C GLU A 26 -5.30 4.08 -0.75
N TRP A 27 -4.11 4.66 -0.64
CA TRP A 27 -3.02 4.07 0.15
C TRP A 27 -2.70 4.86 1.41
N ARG A 28 -3.53 5.83 1.77
CA ARG A 28 -3.20 6.72 2.87
C ARG A 28 -2.81 5.94 4.11
N ASP A 29 -1.65 6.26 4.64
CA ASP A 29 -1.14 5.69 5.88
C ASP A 29 -1.06 4.17 5.85
N ALA A 30 -0.97 3.56 4.67
CA ALA A 30 -0.89 2.12 4.60
C ALA A 30 0.49 1.63 5.01
N LEU A 31 0.50 0.51 5.71
CA LEU A 31 1.70 -0.27 5.92
C LEU A 31 1.66 -1.39 4.89
N VAL A 32 2.68 -1.50 4.07
CA VAL A 32 2.69 -2.50 3.01
C VAL A 32 3.81 -3.49 3.21
N ILE A 33 3.55 -4.71 2.80
CA ILE A 33 4.53 -5.79 2.83
C ILE A 33 4.55 -6.40 1.45
N VAL A 34 5.75 -6.57 0.90
CA VAL A 34 5.90 -7.28 -0.37
C VAL A 34 5.87 -8.76 -0.04
N ALA A 35 4.76 -9.41 -0.33
CA ALA A 35 4.57 -10.80 0.01
C ALA A 35 5.16 -11.73 -1.05
N HIS A 36 5.26 -11.25 -2.30
CA HIS A 36 5.78 -12.06 -3.38
C HIS A 36 6.31 -11.14 -4.46
N GLY A 37 7.39 -11.55 -5.12
CA GLY A 37 7.98 -10.77 -6.19
C GLY A 37 8.74 -9.57 -5.68
N GLN A 38 8.77 -8.53 -6.49
CA GLN A 38 9.46 -7.30 -6.15
C GLN A 38 8.73 -6.11 -6.73
N ILE A 39 8.91 -4.95 -6.12
CA ILE A 39 8.24 -3.74 -6.53
C ILE A 39 9.25 -2.61 -6.52
N GLU A 40 9.17 -1.74 -7.52
CA GLU A 40 9.95 -0.51 -7.53
C GLU A 40 9.01 0.66 -7.30
N LEU A 41 9.33 1.47 -6.31
CA LEU A 41 8.56 2.68 -6.04
C LEU A 41 9.18 3.82 -6.80
N GLU A 42 8.34 4.60 -7.46
CA GLU A 42 8.77 5.82 -8.13
C GLU A 42 8.23 7.01 -7.36
N GLY A 43 9.12 7.91 -6.94
CA GLY A 43 8.72 9.13 -6.26
C GLY A 43 8.32 10.21 -7.22
N LEU A 44 7.66 11.23 -6.70
CA LEU A 44 7.28 12.39 -7.51
C LEU A 44 8.48 13.12 -8.07
N SER A 45 9.60 13.05 -7.38
CA SER A 45 10.83 13.69 -7.84
C SER A 45 11.60 12.84 -8.85
N GLY A 46 11.09 11.65 -9.16
CA GLY A 46 11.79 10.75 -10.06
C GLY A 46 12.69 9.76 -9.33
N SER A 47 12.81 9.86 -8.02
CA SER A 47 13.61 8.90 -7.28
C SER A 47 12.98 7.51 -7.38
N ARG A 48 13.82 6.48 -7.26
CA ARG A 48 13.34 5.10 -7.35
C ARG A 48 13.90 4.28 -6.20
N ARG A 49 13.09 3.36 -5.75
CA ARG A 49 13.47 2.51 -4.63
C ARG A 49 12.88 1.12 -4.85
N SER A 50 13.74 0.11 -4.79
CA SER A 50 13.30 -1.27 -5.01
C SER A 50 12.99 -1.93 -3.68
N LEU A 51 11.91 -2.67 -3.66
CA LEU A 51 11.49 -3.45 -2.51
C LEU A 51 11.37 -4.90 -2.95
N GLU A 52 11.96 -5.79 -2.18
CA GLU A 52 11.91 -7.22 -2.49
C GLU A 52 11.02 -7.93 -1.50
N ARG A 53 10.77 -9.19 -1.77
CA ARG A 53 9.93 -9.99 -0.90
C ARG A 53 10.41 -9.88 0.53
N GLY A 54 9.49 -9.67 1.43
CA GLY A 54 9.77 -9.47 2.84
C GLY A 54 9.94 -8.04 3.24
N ALA A 55 10.06 -7.12 2.28
CA ALA A 55 10.21 -5.71 2.61
C ALA A 55 8.93 -5.17 3.21
N VAL A 56 9.06 -4.32 4.20
CA VAL A 56 7.95 -3.67 4.87
C VAL A 56 8.17 -2.18 4.76
N LEU A 57 7.14 -1.45 4.37
CA LEU A 57 7.27 -0.02 4.20
C LEU A 57 6.00 0.69 4.64
N TRP A 58 6.20 1.76 5.38
CA TRP A 58 5.10 2.62 5.78
C TRP A 58 4.97 3.71 4.73
N LEU A 59 3.81 3.83 4.11
CA LEU A 59 3.63 4.78 3.02
C LEU A 59 3.26 6.18 3.46
N ALA A 60 3.03 6.39 4.75
CA ALA A 60 2.62 7.69 5.24
C ALA A 60 3.65 8.75 4.88
N GLY A 61 3.20 9.81 4.24
CA GLY A 61 4.06 10.93 3.94
C GLY A 61 5.01 10.75 2.79
N LEU A 62 4.99 9.61 2.11
CA LEU A 62 5.89 9.41 0.98
C LEU A 62 5.30 10.02 -0.28
N PRO A 63 6.06 10.86 -0.97
CA PRO A 63 5.56 11.46 -2.21
C PRO A 63 5.77 10.50 -3.38
N LEU A 64 4.84 9.60 -3.58
CA LEU A 64 4.95 8.55 -4.59
C LEU A 64 4.12 8.88 -5.82
N ARG A 65 4.62 8.44 -6.97
CA ARG A 65 3.94 8.59 -8.25
C ARG A 65 3.38 7.26 -8.74
N ALA A 66 4.16 6.19 -8.62
CA ALA A 66 3.74 4.92 -9.20
C ALA A 66 4.50 3.77 -8.58
N LEU A 67 3.95 2.58 -8.77
CA LEU A 67 4.55 1.31 -8.39
C LEU A 67 4.80 0.54 -9.68
N HIS A 68 6.00 0.00 -9.82
CA HIS A 68 6.36 -0.75 -11.03
C HIS A 68 6.80 -2.15 -10.65
N ASN A 69 6.44 -3.12 -11.46
CA ASN A 69 6.97 -4.46 -11.32
C ASN A 69 7.92 -4.72 -12.47
N ARG A 70 9.20 -4.65 -12.21
CA ARG A 70 10.21 -4.88 -13.24
C ARG A 70 10.72 -6.31 -13.22
N GLY A 71 10.15 -7.15 -12.38
CA GLY A 71 10.52 -8.56 -12.31
C GLY A 71 9.79 -9.38 -13.35
N GLN A 72 10.00 -10.68 -13.28
CA GLN A 72 9.40 -11.60 -14.23
C GLN A 72 8.23 -12.37 -13.64
N GLU A 73 7.92 -12.14 -12.39
CA GLU A 73 6.78 -12.76 -11.72
C GLU A 73 5.84 -11.67 -11.23
N SER A 74 4.58 -12.02 -11.06
CA SER A 74 3.64 -11.09 -10.46
C SER A 74 4.11 -10.72 -9.07
N ALA A 75 3.95 -9.47 -8.72
CA ALA A 75 4.26 -8.99 -7.39
C ALA A 75 2.96 -8.93 -6.59
N LEU A 76 3.02 -9.35 -5.35
CA LEU A 76 1.86 -9.30 -4.47
C LEU A 76 2.22 -8.44 -3.28
N ILE A 77 1.40 -7.42 -3.07
CA ILE A 77 1.57 -6.50 -1.95
C ILE A 77 0.39 -6.67 -1.03
N VAL A 78 0.68 -6.82 0.26
CA VAL A 78 -0.36 -6.85 1.29
C VAL A 78 -0.34 -5.50 1.96
N ALA A 79 -1.45 -4.79 1.91
CA ALA A 79 -1.55 -3.47 2.50
C ALA A 79 -2.48 -3.53 3.71
N PHE A 80 -2.01 -2.96 4.81
CA PHE A 80 -2.81 -2.82 6.01
C PHE A 80 -3.19 -1.36 6.12
N LEU A 81 -4.47 -1.08 5.93
CA LEU A 81 -4.97 0.28 5.94
C LEU A 81 -5.81 0.49 7.19
N ARG A 82 -5.74 1.70 7.69
CA ARG A 82 -6.64 2.04 8.78
C ARG A 82 -8.05 2.16 8.24
N ALA A 83 -8.99 1.56 8.91
CA ALA A 83 -10.37 1.63 8.47
C ALA A 83 -10.85 3.07 8.47
N PRO A 84 -11.74 3.43 7.53
CA PRO A 84 -12.27 4.80 7.53
C PRO A 84 -12.98 5.07 8.83
N MET A 85 -12.82 6.30 9.29
CA MET A 85 -13.45 6.67 10.52
C MET A 85 -14.88 6.98 10.30
N SER A 86 -15.53 6.60 10.11
CA SER A 86 -16.88 6.91 9.84
C SER A 86 -17.65 7.22 11.06
N PHE A 87 -16.85 7.16 10.97
CA PHE A 87 -17.31 7.19 11.65
C PHE A 87 -17.75 7.50 12.27
N GLY A 88 -17.85 7.64 12.32
CA GLY A 88 -18.18 7.72 12.84
C GLY A 88 -18.66 7.89 13.34
N PRO A 89 -19.14 8.17 13.58
CA PRO A 89 -19.73 8.20 14.21
C PRO A 89 -20.07 8.16 14.79
N SER A 90 -20.16 8.17 14.73
CA SER A 90 -20.63 8.00 15.31
C SER A 90 -20.85 8.01 15.95
N PRO A 91 -20.99 8.11 16.06
CA PRO A 91 -21.40 7.95 16.85
C PRO A 91 -21.63 8.13 17.51
N SER A 92 -21.74 8.31 17.42
CA SER A 92 -22.19 8.30 18.10
C SER A 92 -22.38 8.54 18.73
N LEU A 93 -22.48 8.75 18.81
CA LEU A 93 -22.84 8.84 19.35
C LEU A 93 -23.16 9.01 19.87
N ARG A 94 -23.19 8.94 19.99
CA ARG A 94 -23.73 9.04 20.51
C ARG A 94 -23.85 9.21 20.93
#